data_655045eb3cd5daef3f5b7ae7ee94c157
#
_entry.id   655045eb3cd5daef3f5b7ae7ee94c157
#
_cell.length_a   1.000
_cell.length_b   1.000
_cell.length_c   1.000
_cell.angle_alpha   90.00
_cell.angle_beta   90.00
_cell.angle_gamma   90.00
#
_symmetry.space_group_name_H-M   'P 1'
#
loop_
_entity.id
_entity.type
_entity.pdbx_description
1 polymer ?
#
loop_
_entity_poly.entity_id
_entity_poly.type
_entity_poly.pdbx_seq_one_letter_code
_entity_poly.pdbx_strand_id
1 'polypeptide(L)'
;MHELTCLEICAGAGGQSRGLEDAGFDHDAAVEIDSDACETLRLNRPQWKVVQDDVHNFDGRPHNGVDLLAGGVPCPPFSVAGKQLGADDERDLFPEALRLVRECEPTAVMLENVPGLSQARFAGYREQVLLELDDLGYQAKWQVLNACEFGVPQLRPRFILVAMRPDAYAHFEWPNAIGTPPTVGEALHAMMAEGGWKGADEWARKANGVGPTLVGGSRKHGGPDLGPTRAREAWRKLGVDGRGLADAPPPADASVDYIPRLTRDMTAVIQGFPLDWKFYGRKTASYRQVGNAFPPPVARAVGTKIRMAIEAARGTGRQGLLRAV
;
A
#
# COMPACT_ATOMS: atom_id res chain seq x y z
N MET A 1 1.39 -16.65 22.79
CA MET A 1 0.54 -15.58 22.25
C MET A 1 -0.08 -16.15 20.98
N HIS A 2 -1.38 -15.98 20.74
CA HIS A 2 -1.99 -16.36 19.46
C HIS A 2 -1.42 -15.41 18.40
N GLU A 3 -0.87 -15.93 17.32
CA GLU A 3 -0.52 -15.15 16.16
C GLU A 3 -1.80 -14.51 15.58
N LEU A 4 -1.80 -13.21 15.31
CA LEU A 4 -2.93 -12.55 14.70
C LEU A 4 -2.96 -12.85 13.20
N THR A 5 -4.13 -13.18 12.68
CA THR A 5 -4.30 -13.56 11.27
C THR A 5 -4.88 -12.42 10.43
N CYS A 6 -4.51 -12.40 9.15
CA CYS A 6 -4.97 -11.42 8.18
C CYS A 6 -5.47 -12.10 6.90
N LEU A 7 -6.67 -11.75 6.47
CA LEU A 7 -7.14 -11.97 5.11
C LEU A 7 -6.92 -10.67 4.30
N GLU A 8 -6.16 -10.75 3.23
CA GLU A 8 -5.91 -9.59 2.37
C GLU A 8 -6.56 -9.75 1.00
N ILE A 9 -7.33 -8.75 0.57
CA ILE A 9 -7.96 -8.69 -0.76
C ILE A 9 -7.30 -7.61 -1.61
N CYS A 10 -7.29 -7.77 -2.93
CA CYS A 10 -6.59 -6.88 -3.85
C CYS A 10 -5.13 -6.64 -3.41
N ALA A 11 -4.46 -7.74 -3.03
CA ALA A 11 -3.15 -7.70 -2.37
C ALA A 11 -2.05 -7.08 -3.25
N GLY A 12 -2.26 -7.00 -4.56
CA GLY A 12 -1.27 -6.49 -5.49
C GLY A 12 0.05 -7.26 -5.38
N ALA A 13 1.15 -6.54 -5.47
CA ALA A 13 2.49 -7.12 -5.35
C ALA A 13 3.00 -7.20 -3.89
N GLY A 14 2.11 -7.09 -2.91
CA GLY A 14 2.44 -7.33 -1.51
C GLY A 14 3.01 -6.13 -0.75
N GLY A 15 2.73 -4.91 -1.19
CA GLY A 15 3.18 -3.74 -0.44
C GLY A 15 2.49 -3.64 0.92
N GLN A 16 1.17 -3.79 0.96
CA GLN A 16 0.40 -3.87 2.19
C GLN A 16 0.71 -5.16 2.96
N SER A 17 0.76 -6.29 2.25
CA SER A 17 1.06 -7.61 2.83
C SER A 17 2.38 -7.60 3.59
N ARG A 18 3.45 -7.05 3.00
CA ARG A 18 4.76 -6.94 3.64
C ARG A 18 4.70 -6.08 4.90
N GLY A 19 3.99 -4.95 4.85
CA GLY A 19 3.84 -4.09 6.01
C GLY A 19 3.05 -4.74 7.15
N LEU A 20 2.01 -5.52 6.83
CA LEU A 20 1.21 -6.27 7.81
C LEU A 20 2.00 -7.43 8.41
N GLU A 21 2.79 -8.16 7.61
CA GLU A 21 3.74 -9.17 8.10
C GLU A 21 4.72 -8.54 9.10
N ASP A 22 5.31 -7.38 8.77
CA ASP A 22 6.22 -6.64 9.67
C ASP A 22 5.51 -6.10 10.93
N ALA A 23 4.20 -5.89 10.88
CA ALA A 23 3.37 -5.55 12.03
C ALA A 23 3.01 -6.76 12.89
N GLY A 24 3.32 -7.99 12.44
CA GLY A 24 3.11 -9.24 13.16
C GLY A 24 1.76 -9.90 12.90
N PHE A 25 1.20 -9.71 11.71
CA PHE A 25 0.08 -10.51 11.21
C PHE A 25 0.58 -11.64 10.33
N ASP A 26 0.02 -12.83 10.52
CA ASP A 26 0.19 -13.96 9.61
C ASP A 26 -0.91 -13.97 8.55
N HIS A 27 -0.53 -14.22 7.29
CA HIS A 27 -1.50 -14.20 6.18
C HIS A 27 -2.24 -15.54 6.08
N ASP A 28 -3.52 -15.54 6.45
CA ASP A 28 -4.44 -16.65 6.23
C ASP A 28 -4.68 -16.87 4.72
N ALA A 29 -4.93 -15.78 3.98
CA ALA A 29 -4.90 -15.77 2.53
C ALA A 29 -4.63 -14.36 1.98
N ALA A 30 -4.07 -14.32 0.75
CA ALA A 30 -3.92 -13.11 -0.06
C ALA A 30 -4.62 -13.32 -1.42
N VAL A 31 -5.69 -12.55 -1.68
CA VAL A 31 -6.51 -12.64 -2.89
C VAL A 31 -6.10 -11.55 -3.87
N GLU A 32 -5.76 -11.94 -5.12
CA GLU A 32 -5.32 -11.02 -6.16
C GLU A 32 -5.70 -11.56 -7.54
N ILE A 33 -6.18 -10.70 -8.42
CA ILE A 33 -6.61 -11.07 -9.77
C ILE A 33 -5.46 -11.03 -10.80
N ASP A 34 -4.44 -10.20 -10.57
CA ASP A 34 -3.31 -10.06 -11.50
C ASP A 34 -2.32 -11.20 -11.33
N SER A 35 -2.16 -12.04 -12.37
CA SER A 35 -1.26 -13.20 -12.32
C SER A 35 0.20 -12.84 -12.03
N ASP A 36 0.72 -11.71 -12.57
CA ASP A 36 2.10 -11.30 -12.31
C ASP A 36 2.28 -10.88 -10.85
N ALA A 37 1.26 -10.24 -10.25
CA ALA A 37 1.26 -9.88 -8.84
C ALA A 37 1.17 -11.12 -7.94
N CYS A 38 0.33 -12.11 -8.29
CA CYS A 38 0.29 -13.40 -7.58
C CYS A 38 1.65 -14.11 -7.60
N GLU A 39 2.32 -14.14 -8.75
CA GLU A 39 3.66 -14.73 -8.85
C GLU A 39 4.69 -13.94 -8.03
N THR A 40 4.56 -12.62 -7.95
CA THR A 40 5.39 -11.79 -7.06
C THR A 40 5.21 -12.19 -5.59
N LEU A 41 3.96 -12.39 -5.14
CA LEU A 41 3.68 -12.84 -3.77
C LEU A 41 4.28 -14.22 -3.50
N ARG A 42 4.02 -15.20 -4.37
CA ARG A 42 4.55 -16.57 -4.27
C ARG A 42 6.08 -16.62 -4.27
N LEU A 43 6.72 -15.80 -5.09
CA LEU A 43 8.18 -15.70 -5.17
C LEU A 43 8.81 -15.22 -3.84
N ASN A 44 8.17 -14.26 -3.18
CA ASN A 44 8.68 -13.67 -1.94
C ASN A 44 8.25 -14.45 -0.69
N ARG A 45 7.07 -15.06 -0.73
CA ARG A 45 6.48 -15.79 0.40
C ARG A 45 5.81 -17.09 -0.07
N PRO A 46 6.62 -18.13 -0.35
CA PRO A 46 6.10 -19.42 -0.84
C PRO A 46 5.11 -20.09 0.12
N GLN A 47 5.17 -19.73 1.41
CA GLN A 47 4.29 -20.26 2.46
C GLN A 47 2.91 -19.59 2.49
N TRP A 48 2.73 -18.41 1.86
CA TRP A 48 1.43 -17.74 1.86
C TRP A 48 0.45 -18.42 0.92
N LYS A 49 -0.80 -18.51 1.36
CA LYS A 49 -1.91 -18.97 0.53
C LYS A 49 -2.33 -17.83 -0.42
N VAL A 50 -1.71 -17.78 -1.60
CA VAL A 50 -2.04 -16.80 -2.64
C VAL A 50 -3.16 -17.35 -3.53
N VAL A 51 -4.33 -16.74 -3.44
CA VAL A 51 -5.53 -17.07 -4.22
C VAL A 51 -5.61 -16.13 -5.41
N GLN A 52 -5.39 -16.69 -6.62
CA GLN A 52 -5.55 -15.92 -7.86
C GLN A 52 -7.00 -16.00 -8.30
N ASP A 53 -7.80 -15.02 -7.88
CA ASP A 53 -9.22 -14.95 -8.23
C ASP A 53 -9.72 -13.50 -8.22
N ASP A 54 -10.90 -13.29 -8.82
CA ASP A 54 -11.67 -12.06 -8.66
C ASP A 54 -12.33 -12.07 -7.28
N VAL A 55 -12.22 -10.96 -6.55
CA VAL A 55 -12.82 -10.81 -5.22
C VAL A 55 -14.34 -11.05 -5.22
N HIS A 56 -15.03 -10.79 -6.34
CA HIS A 56 -16.47 -11.07 -6.49
C HIS A 56 -16.80 -12.56 -6.36
N ASN A 57 -15.87 -13.46 -6.73
CA ASN A 57 -16.05 -14.91 -6.65
C ASN A 57 -15.54 -15.50 -5.34
N PHE A 58 -14.76 -14.74 -4.58
CA PHE A 58 -14.10 -15.25 -3.37
C PHE A 58 -15.11 -15.42 -2.24
N ASP A 59 -15.12 -16.62 -1.64
CA ASP A 59 -15.94 -16.96 -0.47
C ASP A 59 -15.16 -16.65 0.82
N GLY A 60 -15.63 -15.69 1.60
CA GLY A 60 -15.02 -15.28 2.86
C GLY A 60 -15.38 -16.17 4.06
N ARG A 61 -16.45 -16.95 3.97
CA ARG A 61 -16.97 -17.77 5.10
C ARG A 61 -15.96 -18.75 5.69
N PRO A 62 -15.08 -19.41 4.90
CA PRO A 62 -14.01 -20.25 5.47
C PRO A 62 -12.97 -19.48 6.30
N HIS A 63 -12.94 -18.15 6.19
CA HIS A 63 -12.05 -17.23 6.87
C HIS A 63 -12.73 -16.48 8.04
N ASN A 64 -13.90 -16.98 8.49
CA ASN A 64 -14.62 -16.38 9.61
C ASN A 64 -13.77 -16.37 10.89
N GLY A 65 -13.76 -15.24 11.58
CA GLY A 65 -12.98 -15.02 12.78
C GLY A 65 -11.52 -14.61 12.56
N VAL A 66 -11.10 -14.31 11.31
CA VAL A 66 -9.80 -13.69 11.04
C VAL A 66 -9.66 -12.36 11.80
N ASP A 67 -8.47 -12.04 12.30
CA ASP A 67 -8.28 -10.84 13.12
C ASP A 67 -8.37 -9.54 12.33
N LEU A 68 -7.86 -9.55 11.10
CA LEU A 68 -7.83 -8.39 10.21
C LEU A 68 -8.28 -8.78 8.81
N LEU A 69 -9.26 -8.07 8.27
CA LEU A 69 -9.53 -7.99 6.83
C LEU A 69 -8.86 -6.73 6.29
N ALA A 70 -7.92 -6.89 5.35
CA ALA A 70 -7.19 -5.77 4.76
C ALA A 70 -7.33 -5.74 3.24
N GLY A 71 -7.11 -4.57 2.60
CA GLY A 71 -7.10 -4.49 1.15
C GLY A 71 -6.84 -3.10 0.58
N GLY A 72 -6.19 -3.08 -0.59
CA GLY A 72 -6.05 -1.90 -1.44
C GLY A 72 -7.19 -1.88 -2.47
N VAL A 73 -8.42 -1.62 -2.03
CA VAL A 73 -9.60 -1.75 -2.88
C VAL A 73 -9.68 -0.65 -3.92
N PRO A 74 -9.73 -0.96 -5.22
CA PRO A 74 -9.91 0.06 -6.24
C PRO A 74 -11.26 0.76 -6.06
N CYS A 75 -11.22 2.06 -6.31
CA CYS A 75 -12.37 2.95 -6.34
C CYS A 75 -12.57 3.43 -7.78
N PRO A 76 -13.78 3.52 -8.30
CA PRO A 76 -14.00 4.02 -9.66
C PRO A 76 -13.31 5.36 -9.84
N PRO A 77 -12.72 5.63 -11.01
CA PRO A 77 -12.33 6.99 -11.34
C PRO A 77 -13.65 7.77 -11.49
N PHE A 78 -14.04 8.50 -10.47
CA PHE A 78 -15.09 9.50 -10.55
C PHE A 78 -14.61 10.65 -11.46
N SER A 79 -14.36 10.28 -12.74
CA SER A 79 -13.93 11.24 -13.75
C SER A 79 -15.10 12.15 -14.09
N VAL A 80 -14.81 13.44 -14.13
CA VAL A 80 -15.75 14.53 -14.52
C VAL A 80 -16.35 14.32 -15.93
N ALA A 81 -15.87 13.37 -16.72
CA ALA A 81 -16.26 13.10 -18.10
C ALA A 81 -17.10 11.81 -18.30
N GLY A 82 -17.40 11.05 -17.26
CA GLY A 82 -18.20 9.83 -17.32
C GLY A 82 -19.49 9.94 -16.53
N LYS A 83 -20.56 9.33 -17.02
CA LYS A 83 -21.85 9.21 -16.33
C LYS A 83 -21.59 8.89 -14.86
N GLN A 84 -22.19 9.65 -13.94
CA GLN A 84 -22.22 9.43 -12.50
C GLN A 84 -22.89 8.07 -12.19
N LEU A 85 -22.17 7.00 -12.43
CA LEU A 85 -22.55 5.64 -12.04
C LEU A 85 -21.90 5.43 -10.66
N GLY A 86 -22.49 6.01 -9.60
CA GLY A 86 -22.03 5.84 -8.24
C GLY A 86 -21.81 4.36 -7.85
N ALA A 87 -22.69 3.76 -7.08
CA ALA A 87 -22.63 2.38 -6.59
C ALA A 87 -22.70 1.27 -7.67
N ASP A 88 -22.93 1.59 -8.95
CA ASP A 88 -23.11 0.63 -10.04
C ASP A 88 -21.86 0.47 -10.95
N ASP A 89 -20.70 0.97 -10.54
CA ASP A 89 -19.45 0.77 -11.30
C ASP A 89 -18.77 -0.52 -10.87
N GLU A 90 -18.71 -1.52 -11.76
CA GLU A 90 -18.04 -2.84 -11.54
C GLU A 90 -16.58 -2.74 -11.03
N ARG A 91 -16.00 -1.56 -11.07
CA ARG A 91 -14.64 -1.30 -10.55
C ARG A 91 -14.64 -0.86 -9.10
N ASP A 92 -15.80 -0.58 -8.51
CA ASP A 92 -15.93 -0.28 -7.09
C ASP A 92 -15.97 -1.57 -6.28
N LEU A 93 -14.89 -1.85 -5.57
CA LEU A 93 -14.79 -3.05 -4.74
C LEU A 93 -15.07 -2.81 -3.26
N PHE A 94 -15.53 -1.62 -2.85
CA PHE A 94 -15.99 -1.41 -1.47
C PHE A 94 -17.20 -2.27 -1.11
N PRO A 95 -18.23 -2.44 -1.97
CA PRO A 95 -19.33 -3.34 -1.67
C PRO A 95 -18.88 -4.78 -1.43
N GLU A 96 -17.89 -5.26 -2.19
CA GLU A 96 -17.31 -6.60 -2.01
C GLU A 96 -16.48 -6.70 -0.72
N ALA A 97 -15.72 -5.66 -0.39
CA ALA A 97 -15.03 -5.62 0.90
C ALA A 97 -16.02 -5.69 2.07
N LEU A 98 -17.14 -4.95 2.01
CA LEU A 98 -18.19 -4.99 3.04
C LEU A 98 -18.93 -6.33 3.08
N ARG A 99 -19.14 -7.00 1.91
CA ARG A 99 -19.63 -8.38 1.87
C ARG A 99 -18.70 -9.32 2.63
N LEU A 100 -17.39 -9.21 2.38
CA LEU A 100 -16.39 -10.03 3.07
C LEU A 100 -16.29 -9.70 4.56
N VAL A 101 -16.51 -8.46 4.98
CA VAL A 101 -16.64 -8.11 6.40
C VAL A 101 -17.80 -8.88 7.05
N ARG A 102 -18.96 -9.01 6.36
CA ARG A 102 -20.11 -9.80 6.87
C ARG A 102 -19.77 -11.29 6.96
N GLU A 103 -19.05 -11.82 5.98
CA GLU A 103 -18.73 -13.26 5.91
C GLU A 103 -17.64 -13.67 6.90
N CYS A 104 -16.60 -12.84 7.02
CA CYS A 104 -15.42 -13.14 7.84
C CYS A 104 -15.57 -12.69 9.29
N GLU A 105 -16.42 -11.70 9.58
CA GLU A 105 -16.60 -11.08 10.90
C GLU A 105 -15.28 -10.74 11.61
N PRO A 106 -14.33 -10.04 10.94
CA PRO A 106 -13.00 -9.78 11.49
C PRO A 106 -13.08 -8.88 12.74
N THR A 107 -12.07 -8.93 13.59
CA THR A 107 -11.94 -7.97 14.70
C THR A 107 -11.67 -6.56 14.18
N ALA A 108 -10.90 -6.43 13.09
CA ALA A 108 -10.53 -5.17 12.47
C ALA A 108 -10.60 -5.24 10.93
N VAL A 109 -10.79 -4.08 10.32
CA VAL A 109 -10.77 -3.86 8.86
C VAL A 109 -9.81 -2.73 8.54
N MET A 110 -8.96 -2.87 7.51
CA MET A 110 -8.08 -1.82 7.00
C MET A 110 -8.17 -1.75 5.47
N LEU A 111 -8.84 -0.72 4.95
CA LEU A 111 -8.96 -0.52 3.50
C LEU A 111 -8.20 0.73 3.06
N GLU A 112 -7.35 0.57 2.05
CA GLU A 112 -6.56 1.66 1.46
C GLU A 112 -7.18 2.14 0.15
N ASN A 113 -7.07 3.45 -0.08
CA ASN A 113 -7.48 4.08 -1.32
C ASN A 113 -6.63 5.32 -1.64
N VAL A 114 -6.83 5.86 -2.83
CA VAL A 114 -6.19 7.11 -3.25
C VAL A 114 -6.83 8.33 -2.55
N PRO A 115 -6.09 9.43 -2.33
CA PRO A 115 -6.60 10.62 -1.63
C PRO A 115 -7.77 11.30 -2.37
N GLY A 116 -7.99 10.99 -3.65
CA GLY A 116 -9.14 11.48 -4.39
C GLY A 116 -10.48 11.19 -3.71
N LEU A 117 -10.60 10.05 -3.03
CA LEU A 117 -11.80 9.66 -2.29
C LEU A 117 -12.06 10.56 -1.06
N SER A 118 -11.08 11.28 -0.54
CA SER A 118 -11.26 12.21 0.59
C SER A 118 -11.93 13.53 0.20
N GLN A 119 -12.09 13.83 -1.11
CA GLN A 119 -12.68 15.08 -1.59
C GLN A 119 -14.15 15.21 -1.16
N ALA A 120 -14.61 16.45 -0.99
CA ALA A 120 -15.98 16.75 -0.51
C ALA A 120 -17.08 16.13 -1.37
N ARG A 121 -16.89 16.04 -2.69
CA ARG A 121 -17.86 15.43 -3.63
C ARG A 121 -18.17 13.95 -3.34
N PHE A 122 -17.31 13.24 -2.57
CA PHE A 122 -17.49 11.84 -2.17
C PHE A 122 -17.92 11.69 -0.71
N ALA A 123 -18.33 12.78 -0.06
CA ALA A 123 -18.74 12.74 1.35
C ALA A 123 -19.90 11.75 1.59
N GLY A 124 -20.96 11.81 0.76
CA GLY A 124 -22.07 10.89 0.87
C GLY A 124 -21.70 9.41 0.67
N TYR A 125 -20.81 9.12 -0.27
CA TYR A 125 -20.30 7.76 -0.46
C TYR A 125 -19.54 7.25 0.77
N ARG A 126 -18.64 8.06 1.32
CA ARG A 126 -17.91 7.69 2.55
C ARG A 126 -18.83 7.51 3.75
N GLU A 127 -19.86 8.36 3.86
CA GLU A 127 -20.86 8.25 4.91
C GLU A 127 -21.64 6.94 4.79
N GLN A 128 -22.04 6.55 3.59
CA GLN A 128 -22.69 5.26 3.36
C GLN A 128 -21.81 4.08 3.78
N VAL A 129 -20.53 4.08 3.44
CA VAL A 129 -19.57 3.03 3.87
C VAL A 129 -19.47 2.98 5.40
N LEU A 130 -19.44 4.15 6.08
CA LEU A 130 -19.39 4.20 7.54
C LEU A 130 -20.69 3.69 8.18
N LEU A 131 -21.86 4.01 7.63
CA LEU A 131 -23.17 3.53 8.09
C LEU A 131 -23.28 2.00 7.95
N GLU A 132 -22.84 1.43 6.81
CA GLU A 132 -22.85 -0.02 6.62
C GLU A 132 -21.90 -0.74 7.61
N LEU A 133 -20.76 -0.14 7.94
CA LEU A 133 -19.86 -0.69 8.96
C LEU A 133 -20.46 -0.58 10.37
N ASP A 134 -21.15 0.52 10.68
CA ASP A 134 -21.85 0.70 11.96
C ASP A 134 -22.98 -0.32 12.12
N ASP A 135 -23.78 -0.55 11.07
CA ASP A 135 -24.81 -1.60 11.03
C ASP A 135 -24.23 -3.01 11.25
N LEU A 136 -22.98 -3.24 10.84
CA LEU A 136 -22.24 -4.48 11.09
C LEU A 136 -21.60 -4.53 12.48
N GLY A 137 -21.75 -3.48 13.29
CA GLY A 137 -21.22 -3.39 14.65
C GLY A 137 -19.76 -2.96 14.74
N TYR A 138 -19.26 -2.18 13.76
CA TYR A 138 -17.91 -1.62 13.78
C TYR A 138 -17.94 -0.12 14.01
N GLN A 139 -16.97 0.38 14.77
CA GLN A 139 -16.62 1.79 14.78
C GLN A 139 -15.53 2.05 13.76
N ALA A 140 -15.71 3.07 12.91
CA ALA A 140 -14.84 3.30 11.77
C ALA A 140 -14.44 4.76 11.59
N LYS A 141 -13.23 4.97 11.07
CA LYS A 141 -12.72 6.30 10.76
C LYS A 141 -11.78 6.29 9.56
N TRP A 142 -11.88 7.34 8.76
CA TRP A 142 -10.97 7.62 7.65
C TRP A 142 -9.85 8.58 8.07
N GLN A 143 -8.63 8.36 7.53
CA GLN A 143 -7.53 9.29 7.67
C GLN A 143 -6.64 9.32 6.42
N VAL A 144 -6.14 10.51 6.07
CA VAL A 144 -5.07 10.66 5.08
C VAL A 144 -3.73 10.55 5.80
N LEU A 145 -2.88 9.63 5.35
CA LEU A 145 -1.49 9.50 5.79
C LEU A 145 -0.57 9.71 4.59
N ASN A 146 0.56 10.38 4.79
CA ASN A 146 1.55 10.59 3.75
C ASN A 146 2.75 9.66 3.98
N ALA A 147 3.15 8.91 2.96
CA ALA A 147 4.22 7.91 3.08
C ALA A 147 5.55 8.51 3.59
N CYS A 148 5.85 9.76 3.24
CA CYS A 148 7.06 10.42 3.73
C CYS A 148 7.08 10.60 5.26
N GLU A 149 5.94 10.66 5.91
CA GLU A 149 5.84 10.72 7.38
C GLU A 149 6.26 9.40 8.06
N PHE A 150 6.40 8.33 7.27
CA PHE A 150 6.76 6.98 7.73
C PHE A 150 8.10 6.49 7.15
N GLY A 151 9.00 7.43 6.81
CA GLY A 151 10.36 7.11 6.36
C GLY A 151 10.47 6.72 4.89
N VAL A 152 9.42 6.89 4.08
CA VAL A 152 9.44 6.64 2.64
C VAL A 152 9.92 7.89 1.90
N PRO A 153 10.94 7.84 1.02
CA PRO A 153 11.44 9.01 0.29
C PRO A 153 10.50 9.48 -0.84
N GLN A 154 9.19 9.51 -0.56
CA GLN A 154 8.16 9.81 -1.55
C GLN A 154 6.96 10.55 -0.95
N LEU A 155 6.57 11.65 -1.57
CA LEU A 155 5.30 12.32 -1.31
C LEU A 155 4.15 11.47 -1.90
N ARG A 156 3.61 10.57 -1.08
CA ARG A 156 2.56 9.64 -1.49
C ARG A 156 1.45 9.60 -0.44
N PRO A 157 0.48 10.52 -0.51
CA PRO A 157 -0.68 10.46 0.38
C PRO A 157 -1.57 9.26 0.04
N ARG A 158 -2.12 8.64 1.09
CA ARG A 158 -3.08 7.54 1.02
C ARG A 158 -4.23 7.80 1.97
N PHE A 159 -5.43 7.43 1.54
CA PHE A 159 -6.65 7.57 2.32
C PHE A 159 -7.04 6.20 2.85
N ILE A 160 -6.99 6.04 4.17
CA ILE A 160 -7.11 4.74 4.82
C ILE A 160 -8.35 4.76 5.69
N LEU A 161 -9.18 3.71 5.57
CA LEU A 161 -10.24 3.36 6.49
C LEU A 161 -9.71 2.34 7.49
N VAL A 162 -9.92 2.61 8.77
CA VAL A 162 -9.80 1.61 9.83
C VAL A 162 -11.16 1.48 10.49
N ALA A 163 -11.66 0.25 10.57
CA ALA A 163 -12.87 -0.09 11.32
C ALA A 163 -12.56 -1.25 12.27
N MET A 164 -13.10 -1.22 13.47
CA MET A 164 -12.84 -2.25 14.48
C MET A 164 -14.09 -2.49 15.32
N ARG A 165 -14.19 -3.68 15.91
CA ARG A 165 -15.17 -3.94 16.96
C ARG A 165 -15.00 -2.94 18.11
N PRO A 166 -16.08 -2.48 18.78
CA PRO A 166 -16.02 -1.36 19.72
C PRO A 166 -15.01 -1.51 20.87
N ASP A 167 -14.85 -2.73 21.37
CA ASP A 167 -13.87 -3.06 22.42
C ASP A 167 -12.43 -2.84 21.97
N ALA A 168 -12.09 -3.24 20.74
CA ALA A 168 -10.77 -3.02 20.15
C ALA A 168 -10.61 -1.56 19.69
N TYR A 169 -11.66 -0.95 19.12
CA TYR A 169 -11.61 0.43 18.66
C TYR A 169 -11.30 1.44 19.80
N ALA A 170 -11.78 1.17 21.00
CA ALA A 170 -11.51 2.00 22.19
C ALA A 170 -10.01 2.13 22.52
N HIS A 171 -9.17 1.21 22.02
CA HIS A 171 -7.72 1.21 22.18
C HIS A 171 -6.95 1.64 20.92
N PHE A 172 -7.67 1.94 19.83
CA PHE A 172 -7.02 2.30 18.57
C PHE A 172 -6.66 3.77 18.50
N GLU A 173 -5.42 4.03 18.15
CA GLU A 173 -4.91 5.36 17.82
C GLU A 173 -4.18 5.34 16.49
N TRP A 174 -4.36 6.37 15.68
CA TRP A 174 -3.60 6.52 14.44
C TRP A 174 -2.09 6.64 14.73
N PRO A 175 -1.22 6.08 13.85
CA PRO A 175 0.21 6.21 14.04
C PRO A 175 0.66 7.67 13.88
N ASN A 176 1.64 8.06 14.68
CA ASN A 176 2.32 9.35 14.55
C ASN A 176 3.43 9.28 13.48
N ALA A 177 3.75 10.42 12.88
CA ALA A 177 4.91 10.56 12.01
C ALA A 177 6.22 10.16 12.76
N ILE A 178 7.12 9.48 12.04
CA ILE A 178 8.38 8.95 12.63
C ILE A 178 9.60 9.84 12.38
N GLY A 179 9.39 11.10 11.99
CA GLY A 179 10.47 12.07 11.77
C GLY A 179 10.66 12.47 10.31
N THR A 180 11.84 12.96 9.97
CA THR A 180 12.18 13.42 8.62
C THR A 180 12.43 12.23 7.69
N PRO A 181 11.77 12.16 6.51
CA PRO A 181 12.04 11.10 5.55
C PRO A 181 13.45 11.25 4.94
N PRO A 182 14.07 10.16 4.49
CA PRO A 182 15.28 10.24 3.70
C PRO A 182 14.99 10.96 2.38
N THR A 183 16.00 11.63 1.85
CA THR A 183 15.95 12.19 0.50
C THR A 183 16.09 11.09 -0.56
N VAL A 184 15.71 11.38 -1.81
CA VAL A 184 15.93 10.47 -2.94
C VAL A 184 17.43 10.15 -3.09
N GLY A 185 18.28 11.16 -2.89
CA GLY A 185 19.73 11.01 -2.93
C GLY A 185 20.25 10.04 -1.88
N GLU A 186 19.85 10.20 -0.62
CA GLU A 186 20.23 9.30 0.48
C GLU A 186 19.75 7.87 0.24
N ALA A 187 18.50 7.72 -0.22
CA ALA A 187 17.90 6.41 -0.44
C ALA A 187 18.54 5.63 -1.61
N LEU A 188 19.01 6.32 -2.65
CA LEU A 188 19.45 5.67 -3.89
C LEU A 188 20.96 5.81 -4.18
N HIS A 189 21.71 6.52 -3.36
CA HIS A 189 23.15 6.77 -3.60
C HIS A 189 23.93 5.49 -3.91
N ALA A 190 23.84 4.49 -3.03
CA ALA A 190 24.55 3.23 -3.20
C ALA A 190 24.18 2.51 -4.52
N MET A 191 22.90 2.49 -4.86
CA MET A 191 22.42 1.88 -6.09
C MET A 191 22.85 2.66 -7.34
N MET A 192 22.92 4.00 -7.27
CA MET A 192 23.44 4.83 -8.37
C MET A 192 24.93 4.66 -8.59
N ALA A 193 25.69 4.37 -7.53
CA ALA A 193 27.13 4.16 -7.58
C ALA A 193 27.52 2.73 -8.02
N GLU A 194 26.60 1.77 -8.00
CA GLU A 194 26.86 0.33 -8.24
C GLU A 194 27.54 0.07 -9.59
N GLY A 195 27.15 0.83 -10.65
CA GLY A 195 27.78 0.76 -11.97
C GLY A 195 29.13 1.44 -12.11
N GLY A 196 29.67 2.00 -11.03
CA GLY A 196 30.93 2.74 -11.02
C GLY A 196 30.82 4.18 -11.56
N TRP A 197 29.63 4.73 -11.66
CA TRP A 197 29.43 6.09 -12.15
C TRP A 197 30.02 7.15 -11.23
N LYS A 198 30.97 7.94 -11.76
CA LYS A 198 31.69 8.97 -11.00
C LYS A 198 30.83 10.18 -10.60
N GLY A 199 29.64 10.35 -11.21
CA GLY A 199 28.70 11.41 -10.88
C GLY A 199 27.77 11.09 -9.70
N ALA A 200 27.82 9.88 -9.13
CA ALA A 200 26.85 9.40 -8.11
C ALA A 200 26.82 10.28 -6.85
N ASP A 201 27.98 10.70 -6.32
CA ASP A 201 28.07 11.54 -5.12
C ASP A 201 27.48 12.93 -5.34
N GLU A 202 27.77 13.55 -6.50
CA GLU A 202 27.25 14.85 -6.86
C GLU A 202 25.75 14.78 -7.10
N TRP A 203 25.29 13.72 -7.80
CA TRP A 203 23.89 13.47 -8.03
C TRP A 203 23.13 13.31 -6.70
N ALA A 204 23.65 12.51 -5.76
CA ALA A 204 22.98 12.28 -4.46
C ALA A 204 22.84 13.58 -3.66
N ARG A 205 23.85 14.46 -3.71
CA ARG A 205 23.76 15.80 -3.08
C ARG A 205 22.72 16.71 -3.74
N LYS A 206 22.53 16.63 -5.06
CA LYS A 206 21.51 17.38 -5.81
C LYS A 206 20.10 16.79 -5.62
N ALA A 207 19.98 15.47 -5.48
CA ALA A 207 18.72 14.79 -5.24
C ALA A 207 18.24 14.95 -3.77
N ASN A 208 18.49 16.13 -3.19
CA ASN A 208 18.22 16.49 -1.79
C ASN A 208 16.75 16.86 -1.57
N GLY A 209 15.86 15.90 -1.73
CA GLY A 209 14.43 16.08 -1.52
C GLY A 209 13.67 14.78 -1.59
N VAL A 210 12.39 14.84 -1.19
CA VAL A 210 11.45 13.73 -1.27
C VAL A 210 10.87 13.64 -2.68
N GLY A 211 10.85 12.45 -3.25
CA GLY A 211 10.34 12.23 -4.61
C GLY A 211 8.83 12.45 -4.73
N PRO A 212 8.32 12.87 -5.90
CA PRO A 212 6.88 12.88 -6.14
C PRO A 212 6.33 11.45 -6.24
N THR A 213 4.99 11.32 -6.11
CA THR A 213 4.30 10.02 -6.21
C THR A 213 4.67 9.26 -7.49
N LEU A 214 5.13 8.02 -7.35
CA LEU A 214 5.26 7.06 -8.45
C LEU A 214 3.87 6.60 -8.91
N VAL A 215 3.65 6.55 -10.22
CA VAL A 215 2.37 6.17 -10.83
C VAL A 215 2.54 4.91 -11.65
N GLY A 216 1.95 3.79 -11.22
CA GLY A 216 2.06 2.50 -11.93
C GLY A 216 1.20 2.40 -13.19
N GLY A 217 0.17 3.26 -13.31
CA GLY A 217 -0.79 3.17 -14.40
C GLY A 217 -1.72 1.96 -14.34
N SER A 218 -2.39 1.67 -15.46
CA SER A 218 -3.27 0.50 -15.61
C SER A 218 -2.76 -0.40 -16.75
N ARG A 219 -3.39 -1.57 -16.93
CA ARG A 219 -3.10 -2.44 -18.09
C ARG A 219 -3.38 -1.75 -19.44
N LYS A 220 -4.34 -0.80 -19.48
CA LYS A 220 -4.75 -0.08 -20.70
C LYS A 220 -3.99 1.23 -20.90
N HIS A 221 -3.50 1.84 -19.82
CA HIS A 221 -2.89 3.17 -19.84
C HIS A 221 -1.67 3.22 -18.91
N GLY A 222 -0.57 3.77 -19.41
CA GLY A 222 0.69 3.93 -18.70
C GLY A 222 1.80 3.06 -19.27
N GLY A 223 3.02 3.52 -19.12
CA GLY A 223 4.25 2.86 -19.48
C GLY A 223 5.18 2.77 -18.26
N PRO A 224 6.41 2.29 -18.44
CA PRO A 224 7.39 2.29 -17.36
C PRO A 224 8.04 3.68 -17.23
N ASP A 225 7.22 4.75 -17.11
CA ASP A 225 7.65 6.12 -16.84
C ASP A 225 7.16 6.59 -15.46
N LEU A 226 7.76 7.64 -14.91
CA LEU A 226 7.49 8.11 -13.56
C LEU A 226 6.24 9.00 -13.45
N GLY A 227 5.34 8.91 -14.40
CA GLY A 227 4.03 9.57 -14.37
C GLY A 227 3.87 10.74 -15.35
N PRO A 228 2.83 11.57 -15.18
CA PRO A 228 2.51 12.66 -16.09
C PRO A 228 3.60 13.73 -16.11
N THR A 229 3.56 14.64 -17.10
CA THR A 229 4.57 15.67 -17.34
C THR A 229 4.97 16.40 -16.06
N ARG A 230 4.02 16.85 -15.25
CA ARG A 230 4.30 17.53 -13.97
C ARG A 230 5.13 16.69 -13.00
N ALA A 231 4.84 15.39 -12.91
CA ALA A 231 5.61 14.48 -12.05
C ALA A 231 7.02 14.28 -12.61
N ARG A 232 7.17 14.11 -13.94
CA ARG A 232 8.48 13.97 -14.60
C ARG A 232 9.33 15.23 -14.45
N GLU A 233 8.74 16.42 -14.49
CA GLU A 233 9.44 17.69 -14.22
C GLU A 233 9.91 17.77 -12.76
N ALA A 234 9.10 17.32 -11.81
CA ALA A 234 9.50 17.27 -10.41
C ALA A 234 10.65 16.26 -10.18
N TRP A 235 10.61 15.08 -10.82
CA TRP A 235 11.71 14.13 -10.82
C TRP A 235 12.99 14.72 -11.46
N ARG A 236 12.84 15.49 -12.55
CA ARG A 236 13.99 16.14 -13.19
C ARG A 236 14.70 17.15 -12.27
N LYS A 237 13.96 17.86 -11.41
CA LYS A 237 14.55 18.73 -10.39
C LYS A 237 15.40 17.97 -9.36
N LEU A 238 15.12 16.71 -9.15
CA LEU A 238 15.90 15.77 -8.33
C LEU A 238 16.99 15.04 -9.14
N GLY A 239 17.29 15.50 -10.36
CA GLY A 239 18.31 14.89 -11.20
C GLY A 239 17.92 13.54 -11.80
N VAL A 240 16.62 13.24 -11.97
CA VAL A 240 16.11 11.99 -12.51
C VAL A 240 15.37 12.20 -13.83
N ASP A 241 15.72 11.45 -14.89
CA ASP A 241 14.96 11.40 -16.14
C ASP A 241 13.74 10.45 -15.97
N GLY A 242 12.56 11.04 -15.74
CA GLY A 242 11.32 10.34 -15.51
C GLY A 242 10.63 9.76 -16.77
N ARG A 243 11.24 9.83 -17.96
CA ARG A 243 10.61 9.39 -19.24
C ARG A 243 10.64 7.89 -19.47
N GLY A 244 11.21 7.13 -18.55
CA GLY A 244 11.26 5.66 -18.61
C GLY A 244 12.13 5.11 -17.48
N LEU A 245 12.24 3.77 -17.42
CA LEU A 245 13.13 3.07 -16.50
C LEU A 245 14.39 2.57 -17.22
N ALA A 246 15.51 2.60 -16.50
CA ALA A 246 16.74 1.92 -16.91
C ALA A 246 16.68 0.42 -16.59
N ASP A 247 17.53 -0.36 -17.24
CA ASP A 247 17.73 -1.80 -16.95
C ASP A 247 18.82 -2.03 -15.93
N ALA A 248 19.77 -1.06 -15.81
CA ALA A 248 20.89 -1.10 -14.89
C ALA A 248 21.21 0.30 -14.37
N PRO A 249 21.97 0.41 -13.27
CA PRO A 249 22.54 1.66 -12.80
C PRO A 249 23.42 2.33 -13.86
N PRO A 250 23.70 3.65 -13.73
CA PRO A 250 24.59 4.36 -14.65
C PRO A 250 25.98 3.70 -14.73
N PRO A 251 26.51 3.46 -15.93
CA PRO A 251 27.83 2.82 -16.09
C PRO A 251 28.98 3.77 -15.76
N ALA A 252 30.17 3.19 -15.55
CA ALA A 252 31.37 3.94 -15.12
C ALA A 252 31.83 5.01 -16.12
N ASP A 253 31.53 4.85 -17.41
CA ASP A 253 31.86 5.77 -18.50
C ASP A 253 30.79 6.85 -18.74
N ALA A 254 29.68 6.82 -17.99
CA ALA A 254 28.68 7.88 -18.06
C ALA A 254 29.28 9.23 -17.64
N SER A 255 28.91 10.31 -18.33
CA SER A 255 29.30 11.69 -17.96
C SER A 255 28.90 11.97 -16.50
N VAL A 256 29.69 12.75 -15.79
CA VAL A 256 29.37 13.24 -14.44
C VAL A 256 28.05 14.05 -14.41
N ASP A 257 27.69 14.71 -15.51
CA ASP A 257 26.45 15.47 -15.67
C ASP A 257 25.29 14.64 -16.23
N TYR A 258 25.46 13.32 -16.34
CA TYR A 258 24.41 12.42 -16.80
C TYR A 258 23.19 12.51 -15.90
N ILE A 259 21.99 12.57 -16.49
CA ILE A 259 20.72 12.53 -15.76
C ILE A 259 20.17 11.10 -15.84
N PRO A 260 20.32 10.28 -14.80
CA PRO A 260 19.95 8.88 -14.83
C PRO A 260 18.43 8.68 -14.82
N ARG A 261 18.02 7.56 -15.38
CA ARG A 261 16.71 6.96 -15.11
C ARG A 261 16.82 6.01 -13.92
N LEU A 262 15.74 5.90 -13.16
CA LEU A 262 15.67 4.89 -12.11
C LEU A 262 15.54 3.49 -12.71
N THR A 263 16.12 2.51 -12.07
CA THR A 263 15.79 1.10 -12.35
C THR A 263 14.48 0.72 -11.65
N ARG A 264 13.89 -0.43 -11.99
CA ARG A 264 12.74 -0.98 -11.25
C ARG A 264 13.05 -1.09 -9.75
N ASP A 265 14.20 -1.60 -9.38
CA ASP A 265 14.56 -1.84 -7.98
C ASP A 265 14.77 -0.50 -7.22
N MET A 266 15.32 0.52 -7.88
CA MET A 266 15.36 1.88 -7.34
C MET A 266 13.95 2.43 -7.10
N THR A 267 12.99 2.19 -8.01
CA THR A 267 11.59 2.62 -7.78
C THR A 267 10.95 1.85 -6.64
N ALA A 268 11.31 0.59 -6.44
CA ALA A 268 10.84 -0.21 -5.30
C ALA A 268 11.34 0.36 -3.96
N VAL A 269 12.60 0.76 -3.88
CA VAL A 269 13.17 1.45 -2.69
C VAL A 269 12.45 2.78 -2.44
N ILE A 270 12.19 3.59 -3.47
CA ILE A 270 11.41 4.82 -3.36
C ILE A 270 9.98 4.57 -2.86
N GLN A 271 9.41 3.40 -3.15
CA GLN A 271 8.10 2.98 -2.67
C GLN A 271 8.11 2.42 -1.25
N GLY A 272 9.30 2.18 -0.69
CA GLY A 272 9.50 1.63 0.65
C GLY A 272 9.55 0.11 0.72
N PHE A 273 9.73 -0.58 -0.40
CA PHE A 273 10.01 -2.02 -0.38
C PHE A 273 11.44 -2.30 0.08
N PRO A 274 11.68 -3.40 0.78
CA PRO A 274 13.02 -3.84 1.09
C PRO A 274 13.74 -4.36 -0.16
N LEU A 275 15.07 -4.30 -0.17
CA LEU A 275 15.91 -4.65 -1.34
C LEU A 275 15.77 -6.12 -1.79
N ASP A 276 15.43 -7.00 -0.89
CA ASP A 276 15.24 -8.43 -1.13
C ASP A 276 13.87 -8.77 -1.75
N TRP A 277 12.91 -7.83 -1.78
CA TRP A 277 11.61 -8.04 -2.39
C TRP A 277 11.71 -8.08 -3.92
N LYS A 278 11.36 -9.22 -4.50
CA LYS A 278 11.45 -9.45 -5.95
C LYS A 278 10.10 -9.21 -6.62
N PHE A 279 10.15 -8.70 -7.85
CA PHE A 279 8.94 -8.47 -8.66
C PHE A 279 8.97 -9.36 -9.90
N TYR A 280 7.93 -10.16 -10.09
CA TYR A 280 7.75 -10.99 -11.27
C TYR A 280 7.23 -10.15 -12.44
N GLY A 281 7.53 -10.62 -13.66
CA GLY A 281 7.05 -10.04 -14.91
C GLY A 281 8.05 -9.11 -15.60
N ARG A 282 7.67 -8.68 -16.82
CA ARG A 282 8.48 -7.76 -17.63
C ARG A 282 8.49 -6.35 -17.02
N LYS A 283 9.43 -5.51 -17.49
CA LYS A 283 9.66 -4.14 -16.97
C LYS A 283 8.38 -3.34 -16.69
N THR A 284 7.46 -3.25 -17.67
CA THR A 284 6.21 -2.48 -17.50
C THR A 284 5.29 -3.12 -16.46
N ALA A 285 5.15 -4.44 -16.47
CA ALA A 285 4.30 -5.15 -15.53
C ALA A 285 4.83 -5.05 -14.09
N SER A 286 6.13 -5.28 -13.90
CA SER A 286 6.76 -5.17 -12.58
C SER A 286 6.78 -3.73 -12.05
N TYR A 287 7.01 -2.72 -12.92
CA TYR A 287 6.91 -1.32 -12.50
C TYR A 287 5.47 -0.92 -12.12
N ARG A 288 4.45 -1.41 -12.85
CA ARG A 288 3.04 -1.19 -12.49
C ARG A 288 2.75 -1.72 -11.09
N GLN A 289 3.27 -2.89 -10.74
CA GLN A 289 3.15 -3.46 -9.39
C GLN A 289 3.77 -2.52 -8.34
N VAL A 290 4.99 -2.05 -8.56
CA VAL A 290 5.65 -1.09 -7.66
C VAL A 290 4.84 0.20 -7.53
N GLY A 291 4.49 0.83 -8.65
CA GLY A 291 3.84 2.14 -8.65
C GLY A 291 2.42 2.15 -8.07
N ASN A 292 1.72 1.01 -8.12
CA ASN A 292 0.38 0.88 -7.54
C ASN A 292 0.39 0.43 -6.07
N ALA A 293 1.50 -0.11 -5.58
CA ALA A 293 1.57 -0.64 -4.22
C ALA A 293 1.28 0.40 -3.14
N PHE A 294 0.61 -0.04 -2.09
CA PHE A 294 0.58 0.67 -0.83
C PHE A 294 1.96 0.53 -0.15
N PRO A 295 2.60 1.63 0.31
CA PRO A 295 3.94 1.57 0.86
C PRO A 295 4.03 0.69 2.12
N PRO A 296 4.92 -0.32 2.16
CA PRO A 296 5.07 -1.22 3.30
C PRO A 296 5.26 -0.50 4.65
N PRO A 297 6.06 0.58 4.78
CA PRO A 297 6.21 1.28 6.05
C PRO A 297 4.92 1.90 6.59
N VAL A 298 4.03 2.40 5.72
CA VAL A 298 2.73 2.95 6.14
C VAL A 298 1.80 1.82 6.59
N ALA A 299 1.74 0.73 5.83
CA ALA A 299 0.95 -0.45 6.19
C ALA A 299 1.41 -1.04 7.53
N ARG A 300 2.73 -1.13 7.76
CA ARG A 300 3.32 -1.54 9.04
C ARG A 300 2.90 -0.62 10.17
N ALA A 301 2.96 0.70 9.99
CA ALA A 301 2.64 1.66 11.04
C ALA A 301 1.17 1.55 11.47
N VAL A 302 0.24 1.48 10.50
CA VAL A 302 -1.20 1.30 10.78
C VAL A 302 -1.47 -0.09 11.35
N GLY A 303 -0.93 -1.14 10.75
CA GLY A 303 -1.08 -2.53 11.20
C GLY A 303 -0.59 -2.73 12.65
N THR A 304 0.54 -2.11 13.03
CA THR A 304 1.05 -2.15 14.41
C THR A 304 0.04 -1.55 15.40
N LYS A 305 -0.60 -0.43 15.05
CA LYS A 305 -1.63 0.19 15.90
C LYS A 305 -2.89 -0.65 16.00
N ILE A 306 -3.32 -1.27 14.91
CA ILE A 306 -4.44 -2.21 14.89
C ILE A 306 -4.12 -3.42 15.77
N ARG A 307 -2.94 -4.02 15.63
CA ARG A 307 -2.47 -5.14 16.45
C ARG A 307 -2.50 -4.79 17.94
N MET A 308 -1.91 -3.66 18.32
CA MET A 308 -1.88 -3.20 19.72
C MET A 308 -3.29 -3.04 20.30
N ALA A 309 -4.23 -2.52 19.51
CA ALA A 309 -5.61 -2.34 19.94
C ALA A 309 -6.32 -3.70 20.14
N ILE A 310 -6.14 -4.67 19.23
CA ILE A 310 -6.68 -6.03 19.36
C ILE A 310 -6.11 -6.72 20.62
N GLU A 311 -4.80 -6.65 20.82
CA GLU A 311 -4.12 -7.26 21.97
C GLU A 311 -4.60 -6.64 23.31
N ALA A 312 -4.79 -5.30 23.36
CA ALA A 312 -5.31 -4.61 24.52
C ALA A 312 -6.74 -5.04 24.88
N ALA A 313 -7.64 -5.12 23.89
CA ALA A 313 -9.01 -5.60 24.09
C ALA A 313 -9.05 -7.04 24.66
N ARG A 314 -8.21 -7.93 24.09
CA ARG A 314 -8.10 -9.33 24.58
C ARG A 314 -7.51 -9.41 25.99
N GLY A 315 -6.58 -8.53 26.34
CA GLY A 315 -5.99 -8.43 27.69
C GLY A 315 -6.98 -7.97 28.74
N THR A 316 -7.80 -6.96 28.45
CA THR A 316 -8.85 -6.44 29.35
C THR A 316 -9.97 -7.46 29.54
N GLY A 317 -10.36 -8.20 28.50
CA GLY A 317 -11.35 -9.27 28.60
C GLY A 317 -10.92 -10.39 29.54
N ARG A 318 -9.67 -10.83 29.54
CA ARG A 318 -9.13 -11.84 30.47
C ARG A 318 -9.10 -11.35 31.92
N GLN A 319 -8.77 -10.07 32.19
CA GLN A 319 -8.78 -9.51 33.54
C GLN A 319 -10.21 -9.35 34.09
N GLY A 320 -11.19 -9.03 33.24
CA GLY A 320 -12.60 -8.99 33.61
C GLY A 320 -13.15 -10.33 34.06
N LEU A 321 -12.83 -11.41 33.33
CA LEU A 321 -13.23 -12.78 33.66
C LEU A 321 -12.60 -13.28 34.99
N LEU A 322 -11.33 -12.93 35.26
CA LEU A 322 -10.64 -13.30 36.50
C LEU A 322 -11.14 -12.55 37.75
N ARG A 323 -11.83 -11.42 37.59
CA ARG A 323 -12.44 -10.66 38.68
C ARG A 323 -13.90 -11.04 38.95
N ALA A 324 -14.52 -11.80 38.05
CA ALA A 324 -15.90 -12.24 38.15
C ALA A 324 -16.04 -13.69 38.70
N VAL A 325 -14.93 -14.35 39.05
CA VAL A 325 -14.82 -15.64 39.75
C VAL A 325 -14.26 -15.38 41.16
#